data_44b2b0d96ccebe68ed96dd36d59d1b7d
#
_entry.id   44b2b0d96ccebe68ed96dd36d59d1b7d
#
_cell.length_a   1.000
_cell.length_b   1.000
_cell.length_c   1.000
_cell.angle_alpha   90.00
_cell.angle_beta   90.00
_cell.angle_gamma   90.00
#
_symmetry.space_group_name_H-M   'P 1'
#
loop_
_entity.id
_entity.type
_entity.pdbx_description
1 polymer ?
#
loop_
_entity_poly.entity_id
_entity_poly.type
_entity_poly.pdbx_seq_one_letter_code
_entity_poly.pdbx_strand_id
1 'polypeptide(L)'
;MVSYKKQAQKTGRGRLLPIKREDISVNENERQLQFHIQCGPGDVGNYCILPGDPGRCRSIAQHFDDPVHVRTNREYETWTGTLLGEKVSVVSTGIGGPSASIAMEELANLGVHTFVRVGTCGGIALEVQSGDVVVATGAVRMEGTSREYAPIEWPAVPHYQAVQALVQGCKNLGKPWHAGVVQCKDSF
;
A
#
# COMPACT_ATOMS: atom_id res chain seq x y z
N MET A 1 16.65 8.37 5.08
CA MET A 1 18.09 8.54 4.79
C MET A 1 18.63 7.19 4.35
N VAL A 2 18.62 6.92 3.05
CA VAL A 2 19.06 5.63 2.50
C VAL A 2 20.57 5.63 2.48
N SER A 3 21.20 4.86 3.39
CA SER A 3 22.65 4.66 3.40
C SER A 3 23.03 3.67 2.30
N TYR A 4 23.40 4.17 1.15
CA TYR A 4 24.11 3.40 0.15
C TYR A 4 25.50 3.05 0.69
N LYS A 5 25.75 1.80 1.10
CA LYS A 5 27.12 1.30 1.28
C LYS A 5 27.75 1.22 -0.11
N LYS A 6 28.53 2.25 -0.48
CA LYS A 6 29.41 2.18 -1.63
C LYS A 6 30.46 1.08 -1.37
N GLN A 7 30.39 -0.02 -2.11
CA GLN A 7 31.53 -0.92 -2.20
C GLN A 7 32.60 -0.22 -3.05
N ALA A 8 33.62 0.31 -2.37
CA ALA A 8 34.76 0.90 -3.02
C ALA A 8 35.83 -0.17 -3.22
N GLN A 9 36.27 -0.40 -4.46
CA GLN A 9 37.47 -1.18 -4.73
C GLN A 9 38.68 -0.40 -4.26
N LYS A 10 39.51 -1.01 -3.38
CA LYS A 10 40.78 -0.42 -2.92
C LYS A 10 41.87 -0.76 -3.95
N THR A 11 42.47 0.26 -4.54
CA THR A 11 43.75 0.10 -5.22
C THR A 11 44.87 0.10 -4.17
N GLY A 12 46.00 -0.56 -4.45
CA GLY A 12 47.12 -0.78 -3.50
C GLY A 12 47.78 0.49 -2.90
N ARG A 13 47.21 1.69 -3.13
CA ARG A 13 47.66 2.96 -2.55
C ARG A 13 46.56 3.75 -1.83
N GLY A 14 45.46 3.10 -1.44
CA GLY A 14 44.44 3.70 -0.60
C GLY A 14 43.59 4.83 -1.21
N ARG A 15 43.73 5.10 -2.51
CA ARG A 15 42.94 6.14 -3.18
C ARG A 15 41.61 5.54 -3.69
N LEU A 16 40.48 6.08 -3.25
CA LEU A 16 39.15 5.71 -3.75
C LEU A 16 38.99 6.32 -5.17
N LEU A 17 38.79 5.45 -6.16
CA LEU A 17 38.41 5.92 -7.49
C LEU A 17 36.91 6.18 -7.55
N PRO A 18 36.46 7.24 -8.26
CA PRO A 18 35.03 7.43 -8.49
C PRO A 18 34.51 6.29 -9.36
N ILE A 19 33.45 5.61 -8.90
CA ILE A 19 32.75 4.61 -9.70
C ILE A 19 32.11 5.36 -10.88
N LYS A 20 32.52 5.03 -12.09
CA LYS A 20 31.89 5.56 -13.30
C LYS A 20 30.49 4.97 -13.43
N ARG A 21 29.54 5.77 -13.94
CA ARG A 21 28.14 5.31 -14.18
C ARG A 21 28.08 4.06 -15.10
N GLU A 22 29.07 3.90 -15.94
CA GLU A 22 29.25 2.79 -16.89
C GLU A 22 29.59 1.45 -16.20
N ASP A 23 30.14 1.49 -14.96
CA ASP A 23 30.53 0.28 -14.21
C ASP A 23 29.34 -0.35 -13.44
N ILE A 24 28.15 0.26 -13.51
CA ILE A 24 26.92 -0.25 -12.89
C ILE A 24 26.07 -0.86 -14.01
N SER A 25 26.44 -2.03 -14.48
CA SER A 25 25.54 -2.83 -15.31
C SER A 25 24.47 -3.46 -14.44
N VAL A 26 23.38 -2.73 -14.19
CA VAL A 26 22.14 -3.31 -13.64
C VAL A 26 21.39 -3.90 -14.83
N ASN A 27 21.03 -5.17 -14.73
CA ASN A 27 20.20 -5.83 -15.73
C ASN A 27 18.95 -4.99 -15.99
N GLU A 28 18.63 -4.69 -17.26
CA GLU A 28 17.49 -3.83 -17.60
C GLU A 28 16.16 -4.36 -17.06
N ASN A 29 16.00 -5.68 -16.93
CA ASN A 29 14.86 -6.31 -16.31
C ASN A 29 14.78 -6.03 -14.79
N GLU A 30 15.91 -5.93 -14.10
CA GLU A 30 15.94 -5.58 -12.67
C GLU A 30 15.64 -4.09 -12.41
N ARG A 31 15.90 -3.21 -13.38
CA ARG A 31 15.55 -1.79 -13.30
C ARG A 31 14.06 -1.51 -13.39
N GLN A 32 13.27 -2.44 -13.93
CA GLN A 32 11.82 -2.27 -14.06
C GLN A 32 11.04 -2.71 -12.81
N LEU A 33 11.66 -3.49 -11.91
CA LEU A 33 11.00 -3.92 -10.68
C LEU A 33 11.12 -2.85 -9.59
N GLN A 34 10.01 -2.61 -8.89
CA GLN A 34 10.02 -1.81 -7.68
C GLN A 34 10.80 -2.53 -6.58
N PHE A 35 11.53 -1.77 -5.76
CA PHE A 35 12.53 -2.33 -4.86
C PHE A 35 11.93 -3.20 -3.75
N HIS A 36 10.82 -2.77 -3.14
CA HIS A 36 10.23 -3.47 -2.00
C HIS A 36 9.15 -4.45 -2.44
N ILE A 37 8.17 -4.03 -3.22
CA ILE A 37 7.09 -4.92 -3.66
C ILE A 37 7.52 -5.90 -4.75
N GLN A 38 8.66 -5.68 -5.41
CA GLN A 38 9.21 -6.53 -6.48
C GLN A 38 8.23 -6.78 -7.63
N CYS A 39 7.32 -5.85 -7.88
CA CYS A 39 6.43 -5.84 -9.04
C CYS A 39 6.97 -4.90 -10.11
N GLY A 40 6.70 -5.21 -11.37
CA GLY A 40 7.08 -4.42 -12.54
C GLY A 40 5.87 -3.90 -13.33
N PRO A 41 6.11 -3.18 -14.44
CA PRO A 41 5.06 -2.69 -15.32
C PRO A 41 4.14 -3.84 -15.80
N GLY A 42 2.84 -3.64 -15.66
CA GLY A 42 1.86 -4.64 -16.07
C GLY A 42 1.53 -5.71 -15.02
N ASP A 43 2.27 -5.82 -13.93
CA ASP A 43 2.02 -6.79 -12.86
C ASP A 43 0.76 -6.44 -12.04
N VAL A 44 0.47 -5.15 -11.88
CA VAL A 44 -0.65 -4.64 -11.07
C VAL A 44 -1.70 -3.92 -11.91
N GLY A 45 -2.90 -3.81 -11.38
CA GLY A 45 -4.01 -3.05 -11.99
C GLY A 45 -4.04 -1.59 -11.51
N ASN A 46 -4.99 -0.82 -12.04
CA ASN A 46 -5.18 0.59 -11.69
C ASN A 46 -5.80 0.81 -10.31
N TYR A 47 -6.47 -0.22 -9.78
CA TYR A 47 -7.13 -0.24 -8.48
C TYR A 47 -6.42 -1.22 -7.57
N CYS A 48 -6.11 -0.82 -6.35
CA CYS A 48 -5.42 -1.68 -5.40
C CYS A 48 -6.11 -1.71 -4.03
N ILE A 49 -6.40 -2.92 -3.56
CA ILE A 49 -6.87 -3.17 -2.20
C ILE A 49 -5.65 -3.43 -1.31
N LEU A 50 -5.59 -2.74 -0.18
CA LEU A 50 -4.45 -2.78 0.73
C LEU A 50 -4.83 -3.36 2.10
N PRO A 51 -4.79 -4.69 2.32
CA PRO A 51 -4.82 -5.24 3.68
C PRO A 51 -3.46 -5.04 4.38
N GLY A 52 -3.45 -5.07 5.71
CA GLY A 52 -2.19 -5.08 6.46
C GLY A 52 -1.52 -6.46 6.43
N ASP A 53 -2.29 -7.49 6.75
CA ASP A 53 -1.86 -8.87 6.86
C ASP A 53 -1.72 -9.55 5.48
N PRO A 54 -0.54 -10.10 5.12
CA PRO A 54 -0.34 -10.85 3.89
C PRO A 54 -1.32 -12.04 3.75
N GLY A 55 -1.66 -12.68 4.86
CA GLY A 55 -2.60 -13.82 4.87
C GLY A 55 -3.99 -13.50 4.34
N ARG A 56 -4.37 -12.22 4.27
CA ARG A 56 -5.66 -11.78 3.71
C ARG A 56 -5.63 -11.61 2.20
N CYS A 57 -4.47 -11.46 1.57
CA CYS A 57 -4.39 -11.17 0.15
C CYS A 57 -5.07 -12.24 -0.69
N ARG A 58 -4.80 -13.52 -0.40
CA ARG A 58 -5.41 -14.64 -1.12
C ARG A 58 -6.95 -14.67 -0.97
N SER A 59 -7.45 -14.43 0.25
CA SER A 59 -8.89 -14.45 0.49
C SER A 59 -9.62 -13.30 -0.20
N ILE A 60 -9.00 -12.13 -0.29
CA ILE A 60 -9.53 -10.99 -1.05
C ILE A 60 -9.47 -11.29 -2.55
N ALA A 61 -8.35 -11.82 -3.04
CA ALA A 61 -8.17 -12.14 -4.45
C ALA A 61 -9.17 -13.18 -4.98
N GLN A 62 -9.68 -14.06 -4.13
CA GLN A 62 -10.74 -15.04 -4.49
C GLN A 62 -12.04 -14.38 -4.98
N HIS A 63 -12.23 -13.09 -4.76
CA HIS A 63 -13.38 -12.33 -5.28
C HIS A 63 -13.12 -11.71 -6.66
N PHE A 64 -11.92 -11.87 -7.20
CA PHE A 64 -11.58 -11.44 -8.57
C PHE A 64 -11.78 -12.57 -9.57
N ASP A 65 -11.98 -12.23 -10.81
CA ASP A 65 -11.94 -13.18 -11.92
C ASP A 65 -10.47 -13.46 -12.27
N ASP A 66 -10.13 -14.74 -12.46
CA ASP A 66 -8.80 -15.24 -12.82
C ASP A 66 -7.65 -14.68 -11.95
N PRO A 67 -7.71 -14.80 -10.61
CA PRO A 67 -6.72 -14.25 -9.72
C PRO A 67 -5.39 -14.99 -9.84
N VAL A 68 -4.30 -14.25 -10.03
CA VAL A 68 -2.95 -14.77 -10.12
C VAL A 68 -2.10 -14.24 -8.96
N HIS A 69 -1.37 -15.13 -8.29
CA HIS A 69 -0.32 -14.73 -7.38
C HIS A 69 0.86 -14.17 -8.17
N VAL A 70 1.17 -12.90 -7.95
CA VAL A 70 2.23 -12.20 -8.69
C VAL A 70 3.57 -12.33 -7.98
N ARG A 71 3.60 -11.96 -6.70
CA ARG A 71 4.85 -11.89 -5.94
C ARG A 71 4.60 -11.89 -4.44
N THR A 72 5.57 -12.45 -3.71
CA THR A 72 5.73 -12.25 -2.27
C THR A 72 7.14 -11.77 -2.01
N ASN A 73 7.30 -10.62 -1.38
CA ASN A 73 8.58 -10.12 -0.90
C ASN A 73 8.39 -9.35 0.40
N ARG A 74 9.12 -9.72 1.45
CA ARG A 74 8.97 -9.17 2.80
C ARG A 74 7.50 -9.30 3.28
N GLU A 75 6.91 -8.19 3.76
CA GLU A 75 5.51 -8.08 4.15
C GLU A 75 4.54 -7.86 2.98
N TYR A 76 5.05 -7.71 1.77
CA TYR A 76 4.25 -7.42 0.58
C TYR A 76 3.92 -8.70 -0.18
N GLU A 77 2.66 -9.09 -0.15
CA GLU A 77 2.10 -10.16 -0.96
C GLU A 77 1.13 -9.57 -1.99
N THR A 78 1.37 -9.86 -3.26
CA THR A 78 0.64 -9.29 -4.39
C THR A 78 -0.12 -10.35 -5.15
N TRP A 79 -1.42 -10.12 -5.33
CA TRP A 79 -2.30 -10.85 -6.22
C TRP A 79 -2.99 -9.89 -7.18
N THR A 80 -3.21 -10.32 -8.43
CA THR A 80 -3.87 -9.52 -9.45
C THR A 80 -4.87 -10.38 -10.20
N GLY A 81 -6.00 -9.80 -10.55
CA GLY A 81 -7.05 -10.41 -11.35
C GLY A 81 -7.91 -9.34 -12.02
N THR A 82 -9.10 -9.68 -12.41
CA THR A 82 -10.08 -8.73 -12.95
C THR A 82 -11.33 -8.66 -12.09
N LEU A 83 -11.98 -7.52 -12.09
CA LEU A 83 -13.27 -7.31 -11.45
C LEU A 83 -14.09 -6.37 -12.30
N LEU A 84 -15.26 -6.83 -12.78
CA LEU A 84 -16.12 -6.08 -13.68
C LEU A 84 -15.39 -5.57 -14.96
N GLY A 85 -14.45 -6.37 -15.46
CA GLY A 85 -13.65 -6.03 -16.64
C GLY A 85 -12.43 -5.14 -16.38
N GLU A 86 -12.24 -4.64 -15.17
CA GLU A 86 -11.10 -3.82 -14.77
C GLU A 86 -10.02 -4.66 -14.08
N LYS A 87 -8.76 -4.37 -14.37
CA LYS A 87 -7.63 -5.02 -13.69
C LYS A 87 -7.50 -4.49 -12.27
N VAL A 88 -7.57 -5.37 -11.28
CA VAL A 88 -7.53 -5.05 -9.85
C VAL A 88 -6.43 -5.84 -9.17
N SER A 89 -5.76 -5.23 -8.23
CA SER A 89 -4.75 -5.90 -7.40
C SER A 89 -5.10 -5.83 -5.92
N VAL A 90 -4.57 -6.77 -5.17
CA VAL A 90 -4.49 -6.70 -3.72
C VAL A 90 -3.03 -6.84 -3.31
N VAL A 91 -2.56 -5.95 -2.46
CA VAL A 91 -1.17 -5.93 -1.97
C VAL A 91 -1.18 -5.68 -0.47
N SER A 92 -0.57 -6.57 0.31
CA SER A 92 -0.42 -6.34 1.75
C SER A 92 0.58 -5.23 2.03
N THR A 93 0.37 -4.54 3.13
CA THR A 93 1.24 -3.42 3.53
C THR A 93 2.08 -3.71 4.76
N GLY A 94 1.84 -4.85 5.43
CA GLY A 94 2.38 -5.04 6.77
C GLY A 94 1.74 -4.08 7.78
N ILE A 95 2.43 -3.83 8.87
CA ILE A 95 1.98 -2.96 9.97
C ILE A 95 2.72 -1.62 9.90
N GLY A 96 1.96 -0.56 10.05
CA GLY A 96 2.47 0.81 10.23
C GLY A 96 2.49 1.66 8.97
N GLY A 97 2.56 2.96 9.20
CA GLY A 97 2.58 3.99 8.16
C GLY A 97 3.77 3.86 7.20
N PRO A 98 5.01 3.64 7.69
CA PRO A 98 6.18 3.55 6.83
C PRO A 98 6.09 2.44 5.77
N SER A 99 5.67 1.22 6.15
CA SER A 99 5.55 0.13 5.18
C SER A 99 4.37 0.35 4.22
N ALA A 100 3.27 0.92 4.71
CA ALA A 100 2.13 1.27 3.87
C ALA A 100 2.49 2.34 2.82
N SER A 101 3.24 3.37 3.22
CA SER A 101 3.68 4.43 2.30
C SER A 101 4.62 3.90 1.23
N ILE A 102 5.56 3.02 1.59
CA ILE A 102 6.45 2.36 0.61
C ILE A 102 5.61 1.61 -0.45
N ALA A 103 4.64 0.80 -0.01
CA ALA A 103 3.77 0.07 -0.94
C ALA A 103 3.01 1.03 -1.87
N MET A 104 2.43 2.11 -1.32
CA MET A 104 1.65 3.06 -2.10
C MET A 104 2.50 3.82 -3.12
N GLU A 105 3.70 4.27 -2.74
CA GLU A 105 4.64 4.94 -3.64
C GLU A 105 5.05 4.02 -4.80
N GLU A 106 5.46 2.80 -4.50
CA GLU A 106 5.90 1.86 -5.52
C GLU A 106 4.75 1.42 -6.43
N LEU A 107 3.54 1.24 -5.89
CA LEU A 107 2.35 0.95 -6.69
C LEU A 107 1.94 2.14 -7.56
N ALA A 108 2.03 3.37 -7.06
CA ALA A 108 1.77 4.57 -7.84
C ALA A 108 2.75 4.72 -9.01
N ASN A 109 4.04 4.38 -8.82
CA ASN A 109 5.03 4.32 -9.90
C ASN A 109 4.65 3.33 -11.01
N LEU A 110 3.89 2.28 -10.68
CA LEU A 110 3.38 1.29 -11.63
C LEU A 110 2.01 1.65 -12.24
N GLY A 111 1.47 2.84 -11.91
CA GLY A 111 0.23 3.36 -12.47
C GLY A 111 -1.03 3.11 -11.64
N VAL A 112 -0.91 2.57 -10.44
CA VAL A 112 -2.06 2.47 -9.52
C VAL A 112 -2.49 3.88 -9.09
N HIS A 113 -3.75 4.21 -9.31
CA HIS A 113 -4.27 5.55 -8.98
C HIS A 113 -5.40 5.53 -7.94
N THR A 114 -5.92 4.35 -7.59
CA THR A 114 -6.99 4.22 -6.60
C THR A 114 -6.64 3.16 -5.57
N PHE A 115 -6.57 3.57 -4.32
CA PHE A 115 -6.23 2.72 -3.19
C PHE A 115 -7.40 2.60 -2.23
N VAL A 116 -7.73 1.37 -1.83
CA VAL A 116 -8.73 1.07 -0.80
C VAL A 116 -8.05 0.30 0.32
N ARG A 117 -7.85 0.95 1.47
CA ARG A 117 -7.28 0.29 2.65
C ARG A 117 -8.36 -0.51 3.37
N VAL A 118 -8.12 -1.79 3.57
CA VAL A 118 -8.98 -2.70 4.33
C VAL A 118 -8.25 -3.20 5.57
N GLY A 119 -8.73 -2.82 6.73
CA GLY A 119 -8.10 -3.16 8.01
C GLY A 119 -9.12 -3.48 9.08
N THR A 120 -8.63 -3.67 10.29
CA THR A 120 -9.43 -3.76 11.51
C THR A 120 -9.18 -2.52 12.37
N CYS A 121 -10.18 -2.11 13.14
CA CYS A 121 -10.07 -0.99 14.08
C CYS A 121 -10.85 -1.31 15.37
N GLY A 122 -10.54 -0.60 16.44
CA GLY A 122 -11.35 -0.58 17.64
C GLY A 122 -12.49 0.42 17.49
N GLY A 123 -13.71 0.06 17.86
CA GLY A 123 -14.82 0.99 17.98
C GLY A 123 -14.65 1.87 19.23
N ILE A 124 -14.73 3.21 19.07
CA ILE A 124 -14.70 4.15 20.18
C ILE A 124 -16.14 4.58 20.53
N ALA A 125 -16.98 4.77 19.52
CA ALA A 125 -18.38 5.13 19.71
C ALA A 125 -19.18 3.92 20.24
N LEU A 126 -20.09 4.15 21.17
CA LEU A 126 -20.83 3.10 21.88
C LEU A 126 -21.75 2.29 20.97
N GLU A 127 -22.20 2.87 19.87
CA GLU A 127 -23.06 2.24 18.86
C GLU A 127 -22.31 1.30 17.92
N VAL A 128 -20.97 1.39 17.83
CA VAL A 128 -20.16 0.53 16.97
C VAL A 128 -19.90 -0.80 17.67
N GLN A 129 -20.37 -1.88 17.06
CA GLN A 129 -20.23 -3.22 17.61
C GLN A 129 -19.16 -4.03 16.85
N SER A 130 -18.69 -5.12 17.48
CA SER A 130 -17.75 -6.03 16.84
C SER A 130 -18.37 -6.69 15.60
N GLY A 131 -17.70 -6.56 14.47
CA GLY A 131 -18.18 -7.05 13.18
C GLY A 131 -18.83 -6.00 12.29
N ASP A 132 -19.10 -4.82 12.81
CA ASP A 132 -19.59 -3.71 12.01
C ASP A 132 -18.52 -3.19 11.06
N VAL A 133 -18.94 -2.68 9.91
CA VAL A 133 -18.04 -2.03 8.95
C VAL A 133 -17.96 -0.54 9.26
N VAL A 134 -16.74 -0.01 9.33
CA VAL A 134 -16.52 1.44 9.48
C VAL A 134 -15.93 2.00 8.18
N VAL A 135 -16.65 2.93 7.56
CA VAL A 135 -16.19 3.71 6.40
C VAL A 135 -15.59 5.02 6.91
N ALA A 136 -14.27 5.17 6.78
CA ALA A 136 -13.60 6.38 7.22
C ALA A 136 -13.94 7.57 6.32
N THR A 137 -14.38 8.68 6.91
CA THR A 137 -14.63 9.96 6.24
C THR A 137 -13.54 10.99 6.48
N GLY A 138 -12.60 10.67 7.35
CA GLY A 138 -11.41 11.42 7.67
C GLY A 138 -10.58 10.68 8.70
N ALA A 139 -9.36 11.13 8.93
CA ALA A 139 -8.48 10.56 9.95
C ALA A 139 -7.80 11.64 10.79
N VAL A 140 -7.74 11.42 12.10
CA VAL A 140 -6.87 12.19 12.98
C VAL A 140 -5.46 11.67 12.84
N ARG A 141 -4.54 12.53 12.42
CA ARG A 141 -3.14 12.21 12.10
C ARG A 141 -2.27 12.25 13.36
N MET A 142 -2.24 11.16 14.12
CA MET A 142 -1.44 11.04 15.35
C MET A 142 -0.22 10.12 15.16
N GLU A 143 0.20 9.90 13.93
CA GLU A 143 1.36 9.11 13.54
C GLU A 143 2.43 9.98 12.86
N GLY A 144 3.62 9.46 12.68
CA GLY A 144 4.75 10.22 12.12
C GLY A 144 4.79 10.27 10.61
N THR A 145 4.40 9.19 9.93
CA THR A 145 4.62 9.02 8.48
C THR A 145 3.93 10.09 7.65
N SER A 146 2.65 10.38 7.91
CA SER A 146 1.92 11.35 7.10
C SER A 146 2.43 12.78 7.26
N ARG A 147 3.14 13.07 8.35
CA ARG A 147 3.78 14.39 8.58
C ARG A 147 4.99 14.61 7.69
N GLU A 148 5.64 13.53 7.24
CA GLU A 148 6.73 13.61 6.24
C GLU A 148 6.20 13.99 4.85
N TYR A 149 4.91 13.72 4.56
CA TYR A 149 4.26 14.01 3.29
C TYR A 149 3.60 15.39 3.24
N ALA A 150 2.96 15.80 4.35
CA ALA A 150 2.18 17.03 4.39
C ALA A 150 2.16 17.66 5.79
N PRO A 151 2.07 18.99 5.92
CA PRO A 151 1.95 19.65 7.22
C PRO A 151 0.73 19.14 7.98
N ILE A 152 0.77 19.24 9.32
CA ILE A 152 -0.28 18.65 10.19
C ILE A 152 -1.66 19.25 9.95
N GLU A 153 -1.70 20.48 9.50
CA GLU A 153 -2.91 21.22 9.17
C GLU A 153 -3.61 20.69 7.92
N TRP A 154 -2.90 19.93 7.09
CA TRP A 154 -3.47 19.32 5.89
C TRP A 154 -4.46 18.21 6.30
N PRO A 155 -5.75 18.31 5.90
CA PRO A 155 -6.74 17.35 6.35
C PRO A 155 -6.55 15.97 5.70
N ALA A 156 -6.56 14.92 6.52
CA ALA A 156 -6.56 13.54 6.03
C ALA A 156 -7.99 13.11 5.72
N VAL A 157 -8.46 13.43 4.52
CA VAL A 157 -9.80 13.08 4.02
C VAL A 157 -9.70 12.15 2.81
N PRO A 158 -10.53 11.11 2.71
CA PRO A 158 -10.55 10.23 1.56
C PRO A 158 -11.24 10.90 0.37
N HIS A 159 -11.03 10.34 -0.82
CA HIS A 159 -11.72 10.80 -2.01
C HIS A 159 -13.24 10.57 -1.88
N TYR A 160 -14.05 11.60 -2.13
CA TYR A 160 -15.49 11.57 -1.90
C TYR A 160 -16.21 10.43 -2.62
N GLN A 161 -15.89 10.19 -3.90
CA GLN A 161 -16.51 9.10 -4.68
C GLN A 161 -16.15 7.71 -4.09
N ALA A 162 -14.94 7.54 -3.55
CA ALA A 162 -14.57 6.29 -2.88
C ALA A 162 -15.42 6.05 -1.63
N VAL A 163 -15.63 7.08 -0.82
CA VAL A 163 -16.54 7.00 0.35
C VAL A 163 -17.95 6.61 -0.08
N GLN A 164 -18.49 7.28 -1.11
CA GLN A 164 -19.83 6.96 -1.62
C GLN A 164 -19.94 5.50 -2.10
N ALA A 165 -18.94 5.02 -2.84
CA ALA A 165 -18.90 3.66 -3.33
C ALA A 165 -18.85 2.63 -2.19
N LEU A 166 -18.01 2.87 -1.16
CA LEU A 166 -17.91 2.00 0.01
C LEU A 166 -19.21 1.97 0.82
N VAL A 167 -19.84 3.12 1.04
CA VAL A 167 -21.16 3.20 1.70
C VAL A 167 -22.22 2.44 0.90
N GLN A 168 -22.23 2.60 -0.42
CA GLN A 168 -23.18 1.86 -1.26
C GLN A 168 -22.92 0.36 -1.22
N GLY A 169 -21.65 -0.06 -1.20
CA GLY A 169 -21.27 -1.46 -1.02
C GLY A 169 -21.78 -2.05 0.29
N CYS A 170 -21.64 -1.32 1.41
CA CYS A 170 -22.19 -1.74 2.70
C CYS A 170 -23.70 -1.90 2.67
N LYS A 171 -24.43 -0.96 2.06
CA LYS A 171 -25.89 -1.05 1.89
C LYS A 171 -26.29 -2.26 1.07
N ASN A 172 -25.61 -2.53 -0.04
CA ASN A 172 -25.89 -3.65 -0.92
C ASN A 172 -25.67 -5.01 -0.22
N LEU A 173 -24.67 -5.07 0.67
CA LEU A 173 -24.37 -6.27 1.46
C LEU A 173 -25.32 -6.47 2.65
N GLY A 174 -26.14 -5.47 3.00
CA GLY A 174 -27.04 -5.52 4.15
C GLY A 174 -26.31 -5.70 5.49
N LYS A 175 -25.04 -5.32 5.58
CA LYS A 175 -24.25 -5.42 6.81
C LYS A 175 -24.38 -4.13 7.63
N PRO A 176 -24.35 -4.19 8.96
CA PRO A 176 -24.25 -3.00 9.81
C PRO A 176 -22.98 -2.21 9.44
N TRP A 177 -23.15 -0.91 9.30
CA TRP A 177 -22.04 -0.03 8.94
C TRP A 177 -22.19 1.36 9.55
N HIS A 178 -21.05 2.00 9.76
CA HIS A 178 -20.95 3.37 10.27
C HIS A 178 -20.03 4.17 9.35
N ALA A 179 -20.23 5.48 9.31
CA ALA A 179 -19.33 6.40 8.63
C ALA A 179 -18.88 7.47 9.62
N GLY A 180 -17.59 7.72 9.71
CA GLY A 180 -17.06 8.66 10.68
C GLY A 180 -15.56 8.86 10.59
N VAL A 181 -15.06 9.73 11.46
CA VAL A 181 -13.62 10.00 11.55
C VAL A 181 -12.95 8.90 12.37
N VAL A 182 -11.82 8.40 11.86
CA VAL A 182 -10.97 7.43 12.54
C VAL A 182 -9.71 8.10 13.10
N GLN A 183 -9.03 7.45 14.00
CA GLN A 183 -7.73 7.87 14.49
C GLN A 183 -6.65 6.95 13.91
N CYS A 184 -5.58 7.54 13.37
CA CYS A 184 -4.38 6.85 12.97
C CYS A 184 -3.25 7.19 13.94
N LYS A 185 -2.59 6.18 14.52
CA LYS A 185 -1.49 6.37 15.48
C LYS A 185 -0.47 5.25 15.39
N ASP A 186 0.74 5.47 15.90
CA ASP A 186 1.87 4.55 15.81
C ASP A 186 1.88 3.45 16.89
N SER A 187 1.08 3.59 17.92
CA SER A 187 1.00 2.61 19.03
C SER A 187 -0.43 2.40 19.50
N PHE A 188 -0.66 1.29 20.16
CA PHE A 188 -1.93 0.96 20.82
C PHE A 188 -2.05 1.62 22.18
#